data_8aa40d33a0ba92ccc69dbd4bebf8a80f
#
_entry.id   8aa40d33a0ba92ccc69dbd4bebf8a80f
#
_cell.length_a   1.000
_cell.length_b   1.000
_cell.length_c   1.000
_cell.angle_alpha   90.00
_cell.angle_beta   90.00
_cell.angle_gamma   90.00
#
_symmetry.space_group_name_H-M   'P 1'
#
loop_
_entity.id
_entity.type
_entity.pdbx_description
1 polymer ?
#
loop_
_entity_poly.entity_id
_entity_poly.type
_entity_poly.pdbx_seq_one_letter_code
_entity_poly.pdbx_strand_id
1 'polypeptide(L)'
;MKKKLAVLLCTAMAVSSLAGCSSGAKEASDTQGESKKEEAKDKAENKEESSGDVLTLEFFQQKSEEAAQVGYQNIIDKFNEQNPDIKIEMNTVPDAPTVLTSRVASGDIPVIFTDFPTQLQFHQKVANGYVQDLSEQDFLENVEQSALDMTKQEDGKYYALPFSRNYMGVWYNMEIFEENNLEVPKTWEEFVNVCNALKEKGVTPLGLHGKDPGRVGHTFQCCTVAFDPEGVETIEKAVAGEGKIEGDEGFKKAAEKMLTLLDYSNEDALALSDMQCYENFANGQYAMCITGSYARGTIMIANPDLKLGVFPLPNDTRETTNTLSGIDAAVCISAKASEEEKAGAYRFLEFLAQPENAQLFCDAEGAPSCITGVVHKDEGVQPMLELISDGQVHDWMASTIDNNVVTDLYNVTQGFWSEKNVDDYLKQMDESIAITSAE
;
A
#
# COMPACT_ATOMS: atom_id res chain seq x y z
N MET A 1 55.01 -26.05 2.72
CA MET A 1 55.94 -25.56 3.77
C MET A 1 55.28 -24.40 4.51
N LYS A 2 55.23 -24.55 5.83
CA LYS A 2 55.11 -23.56 6.92
C LYS A 2 53.92 -22.62 6.88
N LYS A 3 52.81 -22.87 7.67
CA LYS A 3 52.64 -22.84 9.11
C LYS A 3 52.74 -21.46 9.75
N LYS A 4 51.60 -21.10 10.38
CA LYS A 4 51.34 -20.68 11.77
C LYS A 4 51.07 -19.17 11.85
N LEU A 5 50.14 -18.69 12.60
CA LEU A 5 49.47 -18.91 13.88
C LEU A 5 49.30 -17.53 14.54
N ALA A 6 48.18 -17.22 15.09
CA ALA A 6 47.91 -16.67 16.40
C ALA A 6 46.51 -16.06 16.41
N VAL A 7 45.51 -16.56 17.04
CA VAL A 7 45.19 -16.89 18.45
C VAL A 7 45.02 -15.65 19.36
N LEU A 8 43.73 -15.54 19.76
CA LEU A 8 43.19 -15.10 21.04
C LEU A 8 43.42 -13.66 21.55
N LEU A 9 42.31 -12.98 21.82
CA LEU A 9 42.06 -12.51 23.20
C LEU A 9 40.54 -12.39 23.46
N CYS A 10 40.00 -13.37 24.18
CA CYS A 10 38.80 -13.24 25.02
C CYS A 10 39.18 -12.57 26.32
N THR A 11 38.40 -11.60 26.79
CA THR A 11 38.25 -11.37 28.23
C THR A 11 36.84 -10.94 28.54
N ALA A 12 36.20 -11.82 29.25
CA ALA A 12 34.95 -11.63 29.96
C ALA A 12 35.17 -10.71 31.18
N MET A 13 34.18 -9.93 31.54
CA MET A 13 33.93 -9.54 32.93
C MET A 13 32.47 -9.66 33.25
N ALA A 14 32.22 -10.58 34.12
CA ALA A 14 30.96 -10.88 34.74
C ALA A 14 30.85 -10.18 36.12
N VAL A 15 29.63 -9.83 36.46
CA VAL A 15 29.02 -9.96 37.80
C VAL A 15 29.53 -9.07 38.95
N SER A 16 28.63 -8.25 39.47
CA SER A 16 28.41 -8.19 40.92
C SER A 16 26.99 -7.80 41.24
N SER A 17 26.32 -8.76 41.78
CA SER A 17 25.05 -8.75 42.49
C SER A 17 25.24 -8.39 43.97
N LEU A 18 24.10 -8.14 44.61
CA LEU A 18 23.76 -8.24 46.04
C LEU A 18 23.74 -6.93 46.84
N ALA A 19 22.55 -6.50 47.15
CA ALA A 19 21.79 -6.76 48.39
C ALA A 19 22.18 -5.87 49.60
N GLY A 20 21.16 -5.21 50.12
CA GLY A 20 21.21 -4.52 51.39
C GLY A 20 19.84 -4.06 51.82
N CYS A 21 19.09 -4.93 52.50
CA CYS A 21 17.94 -4.59 53.33
C CYS A 21 18.40 -3.80 54.58
N SER A 22 17.59 -2.86 55.04
CA SER A 22 17.16 -2.85 56.45
C SER A 22 16.71 -1.46 56.92
N SER A 23 15.44 -1.36 57.22
CA SER A 23 14.76 -0.85 58.42
C SER A 23 15.29 0.39 59.16
N GLY A 24 14.35 1.27 59.50
CA GLY A 24 14.51 2.23 60.59
C GLY A 24 13.39 3.28 60.60
N ALA A 25 12.44 3.08 61.50
CA ALA A 25 11.29 3.91 61.79
C ALA A 25 11.59 5.10 62.69
N LYS A 26 10.54 5.96 62.82
CA LYS A 26 10.27 6.97 63.90
C LYS A 26 10.71 8.38 63.60
N GLU A 27 9.99 9.42 63.89
CA GLU A 27 8.79 9.80 64.62
C GLU A 27 8.54 11.28 64.35
N ALA A 28 7.32 11.63 64.14
CA ALA A 28 6.45 12.66 64.66
C ALA A 28 7.05 14.02 65.14
N SER A 29 6.40 15.12 64.68
CA SER A 29 5.81 16.06 65.63
C SER A 29 4.91 17.06 64.94
N ASP A 30 3.72 17.19 65.51
CA ASP A 30 2.65 18.16 65.35
C ASP A 30 3.14 19.63 65.39
N THR A 31 2.43 20.50 64.67
CA THR A 31 1.86 21.73 65.32
C THR A 31 0.66 22.24 64.54
N GLN A 32 -0.43 22.38 65.27
CA GLN A 32 -1.72 23.02 64.94
C GLN A 32 -1.54 24.53 64.74
N GLY A 33 -2.48 25.08 63.94
CA GLY A 33 -2.76 26.50 63.89
C GLY A 33 -4.09 26.77 63.23
N GLU A 34 -5.13 26.93 64.10
CA GLU A 34 -6.52 27.24 63.74
C GLU A 34 -6.78 28.62 63.15
N SER A 35 -7.85 28.66 62.39
CA SER A 35 -8.96 29.62 62.32
C SER A 35 -8.79 30.92 61.50
N LYS A 36 -9.69 31.14 60.53
CA LYS A 36 -10.97 31.89 60.68
C LYS A 36 -11.76 31.88 59.36
N LYS A 37 -13.05 31.58 59.52
CA LYS A 37 -14.13 31.82 58.55
C LYS A 37 -14.27 33.31 58.29
N GLU A 38 -14.55 33.65 57.01
CA GLU A 38 -15.45 34.72 56.65
C GLU A 38 -16.20 34.37 55.38
N GLU A 39 -17.53 34.38 55.50
CA GLU A 39 -18.50 34.16 54.39
C GLU A 39 -18.57 35.42 53.55
N ALA A 40 -18.52 35.27 52.23
CA ALA A 40 -19.14 36.20 51.29
C ALA A 40 -19.82 35.40 50.17
N LYS A 41 -21.16 35.44 50.21
CA LYS A 41 -21.99 35.01 49.08
C LYS A 41 -21.81 35.99 47.96
N ASP A 42 -21.45 35.50 46.76
CA ASP A 42 -21.88 36.11 45.54
C ASP A 42 -22.22 35.03 44.49
N LYS A 43 -23.36 35.28 43.83
CA LYS A 43 -23.93 34.42 42.80
C LYS A 43 -23.04 34.48 41.55
N ALA A 44 -22.48 33.38 41.16
CA ALA A 44 -22.05 33.15 39.79
C ALA A 44 -22.86 31.99 39.21
N GLU A 45 -23.57 32.31 38.14
CA GLU A 45 -24.23 31.35 37.28
C GLU A 45 -23.22 30.27 36.85
N ASN A 46 -23.46 29.06 37.30
CA ASN A 46 -22.75 27.88 36.84
C ASN A 46 -23.29 27.56 35.46
N LYS A 47 -22.57 28.00 34.41
CA LYS A 47 -22.56 27.25 33.14
C LYS A 47 -21.88 25.92 33.47
N GLU A 48 -22.66 24.89 33.59
CA GLU A 48 -22.17 23.53 33.43
C GLU A 48 -21.60 23.42 32.00
N GLU A 49 -20.32 23.65 31.82
CA GLU A 49 -19.57 23.01 30.76
C GLU A 49 -19.59 21.53 31.11
N SER A 50 -20.40 20.75 30.40
CA SER A 50 -20.31 19.30 30.39
C SER A 50 -18.93 18.97 29.80
N SER A 51 -17.95 18.71 30.63
CA SER A 51 -16.77 17.96 30.24
C SER A 51 -17.21 16.52 30.05
N GLY A 52 -17.89 16.21 28.97
CA GLY A 52 -18.00 14.86 28.46
C GLY A 52 -16.58 14.40 28.15
N ASP A 53 -16.23 13.20 28.60
CA ASP A 53 -14.95 12.61 28.20
C ASP A 53 -14.88 12.56 26.67
N VAL A 54 -13.76 13.06 26.10
CA VAL A 54 -13.55 13.02 24.64
C VAL A 54 -13.38 11.57 24.23
N LEU A 55 -14.22 11.09 23.32
CA LEU A 55 -14.12 9.75 22.77
C LEU A 55 -12.88 9.67 21.88
N THR A 56 -11.89 8.86 22.26
CA THR A 56 -10.67 8.66 21.45
C THR A 56 -10.76 7.35 20.69
N LEU A 57 -10.63 7.42 19.36
CA LEU A 57 -10.69 6.27 18.45
C LEU A 57 -9.38 6.07 17.73
N GLU A 58 -8.85 4.85 17.77
CA GLU A 58 -7.70 4.45 16.98
C GLU A 58 -8.09 4.32 15.51
N PHE A 59 -7.31 4.95 14.61
CA PHE A 59 -7.30 4.67 13.19
C PHE A 59 -5.99 3.96 12.82
N PHE A 60 -6.05 2.64 12.70
CA PHE A 60 -4.92 1.81 12.29
C PHE A 60 -4.85 1.76 10.76
N GLN A 61 -3.83 2.39 10.18
CA GLN A 61 -3.67 2.42 8.73
C GLN A 61 -2.43 1.64 8.28
N GLN A 62 -2.53 0.95 7.13
CA GLN A 62 -1.52 0.00 6.67
C GLN A 62 -0.53 0.57 5.66
N LYS A 63 -0.76 1.78 5.13
CA LYS A 63 0.13 2.37 4.15
C LYS A 63 1.38 2.94 4.82
N SER A 64 2.55 2.48 4.39
CA SER A 64 3.85 2.92 4.91
C SER A 64 4.38 4.16 4.20
N GLU A 65 3.81 4.51 3.06
CA GLU A 65 4.20 5.64 2.24
C GLU A 65 3.92 6.96 2.98
N GLU A 66 4.92 7.82 3.11
CA GLU A 66 4.84 9.10 3.83
C GLU A 66 3.70 9.99 3.28
N ALA A 67 3.54 10.02 1.96
CA ALA A 67 2.50 10.82 1.33
C ALA A 67 1.08 10.37 1.72
N ALA A 68 0.83 9.07 1.85
CA ALA A 68 -0.44 8.53 2.33
C ALA A 68 -0.69 8.89 3.80
N GLN A 69 0.36 8.77 4.63
CA GLN A 69 0.27 9.17 6.05
C GLN A 69 -0.05 10.66 6.19
N VAL A 70 0.62 11.52 5.43
CA VAL A 70 0.33 12.97 5.39
C VAL A 70 -1.11 13.22 4.93
N GLY A 71 -1.57 12.52 3.90
CA GLY A 71 -2.95 12.63 3.40
C GLY A 71 -4.00 12.32 4.46
N TYR A 72 -3.86 11.20 5.16
CA TYR A 72 -4.76 10.85 6.26
C TYR A 72 -4.64 11.81 7.44
N GLN A 73 -3.41 12.22 7.82
CA GLN A 73 -3.22 13.15 8.93
C GLN A 73 -3.89 14.50 8.67
N ASN A 74 -3.81 15.04 7.45
CA ASN A 74 -4.49 16.27 7.09
C ASN A 74 -6.02 16.18 7.27
N ILE A 75 -6.61 15.04 6.95
CA ILE A 75 -8.05 14.80 7.15
C ILE A 75 -8.37 14.65 8.63
N ILE A 76 -7.56 13.91 9.37
CA ILE A 76 -7.73 13.69 10.82
C ILE A 76 -7.65 15.00 11.58
N ASP A 77 -6.67 15.84 11.27
CA ASP A 77 -6.50 17.15 11.94
C ASP A 77 -7.73 18.02 11.71
N LYS A 78 -8.24 18.08 10.46
CA LYS A 78 -9.46 18.80 10.12
C LYS A 78 -10.70 18.22 10.81
N PHE A 79 -10.81 16.89 10.91
CA PHE A 79 -11.90 16.23 11.62
C PHE A 79 -11.87 16.55 13.11
N ASN A 80 -10.72 16.41 13.76
CA ASN A 80 -10.54 16.66 15.20
C ASN A 80 -10.83 18.12 15.56
N GLU A 81 -10.45 19.07 14.67
CA GLU A 81 -10.79 20.49 14.87
C GLU A 81 -12.31 20.75 14.84
N GLN A 82 -13.02 20.05 13.97
CA GLN A 82 -14.47 20.24 13.77
C GLN A 82 -15.34 19.41 14.71
N ASN A 83 -14.78 18.40 15.36
CA ASN A 83 -15.48 17.43 16.22
C ASN A 83 -14.80 17.34 17.60
N PRO A 84 -14.93 18.35 18.48
CA PRO A 84 -14.18 18.40 19.75
C PRO A 84 -14.59 17.31 20.76
N ASP A 85 -15.67 16.61 20.53
CA ASP A 85 -16.18 15.48 21.31
C ASP A 85 -15.57 14.12 20.91
N ILE A 86 -14.91 14.06 19.72
CA ILE A 86 -14.26 12.84 19.22
C ILE A 86 -12.82 13.19 18.80
N LYS A 87 -11.90 12.33 19.16
CA LYS A 87 -10.50 12.41 18.72
C LYS A 87 -10.13 11.16 17.94
N ILE A 88 -9.73 11.31 16.68
CA ILE A 88 -9.12 10.24 15.90
C ILE A 88 -7.61 10.30 16.10
N GLU A 89 -7.00 9.17 16.46
CA GLU A 89 -5.55 9.01 16.57
C GLU A 89 -5.06 7.98 15.56
N MET A 90 -4.25 8.45 14.60
CA MET A 90 -3.65 7.57 13.60
C MET A 90 -2.54 6.72 14.22
N ASN A 91 -2.59 5.43 13.95
CA ASN A 91 -1.54 4.47 14.31
C ASN A 91 -0.99 3.82 13.03
N THR A 92 0.33 4.00 12.81
CA THR A 92 1.07 3.40 11.71
C THR A 92 2.29 2.68 12.28
N VAL A 93 2.46 1.41 11.93
CA VAL A 93 3.56 0.57 12.42
C VAL A 93 4.28 -0.09 11.25
N PRO A 94 5.56 -0.43 11.40
CA PRO A 94 6.25 -1.27 10.42
C PRO A 94 5.51 -2.62 10.26
N ASP A 95 5.47 -3.14 9.03
CA ASP A 95 4.80 -4.41 8.70
C ASP A 95 3.34 -4.46 9.19
N ALA A 96 2.62 -3.35 8.98
CA ALA A 96 1.25 -3.16 9.45
C ALA A 96 0.26 -4.26 9.00
N PRO A 97 0.35 -4.87 7.80
CA PRO A 97 -0.51 -5.98 7.41
C PRO A 97 -0.36 -7.20 8.32
N THR A 98 0.87 -7.60 8.66
CA THR A 98 1.14 -8.71 9.59
C THR A 98 0.66 -8.39 11.00
N VAL A 99 0.87 -7.14 11.44
CA VAL A 99 0.39 -6.67 12.76
C VAL A 99 -1.13 -6.69 12.82
N LEU A 100 -1.84 -6.20 11.80
CA LEU A 100 -3.30 -6.25 11.76
C LEU A 100 -3.82 -7.69 11.79
N THR A 101 -3.23 -8.60 11.02
CA THR A 101 -3.57 -10.02 11.03
C THR A 101 -3.43 -10.61 12.43
N SER A 102 -2.33 -10.32 13.13
CA SER A 102 -2.09 -10.78 14.50
C SER A 102 -3.09 -10.20 15.50
N ARG A 103 -3.42 -8.92 15.38
CA ARG A 103 -4.42 -8.23 16.22
C ARG A 103 -5.81 -8.83 16.01
N VAL A 104 -6.23 -9.04 14.75
CA VAL A 104 -7.51 -9.69 14.43
C VAL A 104 -7.58 -11.09 15.02
N ALA A 105 -6.52 -11.91 14.88
CA ALA A 105 -6.46 -13.26 15.42
C ALA A 105 -6.53 -13.31 16.95
N SER A 106 -5.98 -12.29 17.64
CA SER A 106 -6.05 -12.17 19.12
C SER A 106 -7.34 -11.54 19.64
N GLY A 107 -8.20 -11.01 18.76
CA GLY A 107 -9.42 -10.29 19.12
C GLY A 107 -9.21 -8.82 19.51
N ASP A 108 -7.99 -8.29 19.37
CA ASP A 108 -7.64 -6.89 19.56
C ASP A 108 -7.78 -6.12 18.24
N ILE A 109 -9.01 -5.98 17.75
CA ILE A 109 -9.28 -5.37 16.45
C ILE A 109 -9.37 -3.84 16.62
N PRO A 110 -8.58 -3.04 15.86
CA PRO A 110 -8.70 -1.58 15.89
C PRO A 110 -10.13 -1.13 15.57
N VAL A 111 -10.60 -0.06 16.20
CA VAL A 111 -11.96 0.46 15.96
C VAL A 111 -12.14 0.85 14.50
N ILE A 112 -11.18 1.58 13.95
CA ILE A 112 -11.13 1.98 12.55
C ILE A 112 -9.80 1.47 11.97
N PHE A 113 -9.84 0.84 10.81
CA PHE A 113 -8.64 0.34 10.16
C PHE A 113 -8.77 0.37 8.63
N THR A 114 -7.63 0.44 7.94
CA THR A 114 -7.62 0.24 6.49
C THR A 114 -7.44 -1.23 6.17
N ASP A 115 -8.07 -1.70 5.07
CA ASP A 115 -7.89 -3.05 4.56
C ASP A 115 -8.11 -3.08 3.04
N PHE A 116 -7.88 -4.24 2.42
CA PHE A 116 -7.98 -4.46 0.98
C PHE A 116 -9.23 -5.29 0.66
N PRO A 117 -10.38 -4.64 0.37
CA PRO A 117 -11.68 -5.31 0.36
C PRO A 117 -11.90 -6.30 -0.79
N THR A 118 -11.06 -6.28 -1.81
CA THR A 118 -11.09 -7.23 -2.92
C THR A 118 -10.28 -8.50 -2.66
N GLN A 119 -9.45 -8.54 -1.62
CA GLN A 119 -8.58 -9.69 -1.31
C GLN A 119 -9.33 -10.78 -0.54
N LEU A 120 -8.97 -12.05 -0.82
CA LEU A 120 -9.55 -13.22 -0.13
C LEU A 120 -9.43 -13.16 1.40
N GLN A 121 -8.34 -12.63 1.91
CA GLN A 121 -8.16 -12.45 3.37
C GLN A 121 -9.18 -11.49 3.98
N PHE A 122 -9.61 -10.46 3.24
CA PHE A 122 -10.67 -9.58 3.70
C PHE A 122 -12.02 -10.30 3.74
N HIS A 123 -12.34 -11.09 2.71
CA HIS A 123 -13.56 -11.90 2.68
C HIS A 123 -13.64 -12.84 3.89
N GLN A 124 -12.51 -13.44 4.30
CA GLN A 124 -12.43 -14.26 5.52
C GLN A 124 -12.71 -13.43 6.80
N LYS A 125 -12.20 -12.19 6.90
CA LYS A 125 -12.50 -11.31 8.03
C LYS A 125 -13.98 -10.97 8.12
N VAL A 126 -14.62 -10.71 6.97
CA VAL A 126 -16.08 -10.48 6.89
C VAL A 126 -16.86 -11.73 7.31
N ALA A 127 -16.53 -12.90 6.74
CA ALA A 127 -17.20 -14.17 7.07
C ALA A 127 -17.07 -14.53 8.56
N ASN A 128 -15.97 -14.16 9.22
CA ASN A 128 -15.75 -14.35 10.65
C ASN A 128 -16.42 -13.28 11.54
N GLY A 129 -17.10 -12.30 10.95
CA GLY A 129 -17.82 -11.25 11.69
C GLY A 129 -16.88 -10.27 12.42
N TYR A 130 -15.76 -9.95 11.83
CA TYR A 130 -14.79 -8.99 12.38
C TYR A 130 -14.99 -7.56 11.84
N VAL A 131 -15.63 -7.44 10.68
CA VAL A 131 -15.84 -6.16 9.99
C VAL A 131 -17.31 -5.75 10.05
N GLN A 132 -17.59 -4.49 10.33
CA GLN A 132 -18.92 -3.92 10.45
C GLN A 132 -19.56 -3.75 9.06
N ASP A 133 -20.84 -4.15 8.94
CA ASP A 133 -21.68 -3.89 7.77
C ASP A 133 -21.95 -2.38 7.64
N LEU A 134 -21.62 -1.81 6.50
CA LEU A 134 -21.80 -0.40 6.16
C LEU A 134 -22.94 -0.15 5.17
N SER A 135 -23.66 -1.18 4.75
CA SER A 135 -24.62 -1.12 3.62
C SER A 135 -25.76 -0.11 3.80
N GLU A 136 -26.09 0.21 5.05
CA GLU A 136 -27.18 1.17 5.39
C GLU A 136 -26.64 2.60 5.61
N GLN A 137 -25.36 2.86 5.32
CA GLN A 137 -24.76 4.16 5.58
C GLN A 137 -24.86 5.08 4.35
N ASP A 138 -25.49 6.25 4.53
CA ASP A 138 -25.75 7.23 3.46
C ASP A 138 -24.45 7.75 2.79
N PHE A 139 -23.32 7.74 3.49
CA PHE A 139 -22.04 8.19 2.92
C PHE A 139 -21.53 7.33 1.76
N LEU A 140 -22.04 6.10 1.59
CA LEU A 140 -21.73 5.28 0.41
C LEU A 140 -22.28 5.86 -0.90
N GLU A 141 -23.28 6.75 -0.84
CA GLU A 141 -23.80 7.45 -2.01
C GLU A 141 -22.75 8.38 -2.65
N ASN A 142 -21.74 8.79 -1.89
CA ASN A 142 -20.62 9.60 -2.36
C ASN A 142 -19.53 8.76 -3.06
N VAL A 143 -19.61 7.44 -3.02
CA VAL A 143 -18.63 6.53 -3.64
C VAL A 143 -19.02 6.25 -5.08
N GLU A 144 -18.03 6.19 -5.98
CA GLU A 144 -18.24 5.76 -7.36
C GLU A 144 -18.82 4.34 -7.41
N GLN A 145 -19.89 4.15 -8.22
CA GLN A 145 -20.57 2.85 -8.31
C GLN A 145 -19.62 1.71 -8.70
N SER A 146 -18.69 1.96 -9.60
CA SER A 146 -17.69 0.98 -10.02
C SER A 146 -16.78 0.53 -8.86
N ALA A 147 -16.48 1.42 -7.90
CA ALA A 147 -15.71 1.08 -6.71
C ALA A 147 -16.54 0.25 -5.72
N LEU A 148 -17.81 0.60 -5.55
CA LEU A 148 -18.74 -0.20 -4.74
C LEU A 148 -18.92 -1.61 -5.31
N ASP A 149 -19.09 -1.73 -6.63
CA ASP A 149 -19.28 -3.04 -7.30
C ASP A 149 -18.08 -3.96 -7.07
N MET A 150 -16.85 -3.42 -7.10
CA MET A 150 -15.63 -4.18 -6.82
C MET A 150 -15.51 -4.66 -5.36
N THR A 151 -16.08 -3.92 -4.40
CA THR A 151 -15.94 -4.23 -2.96
C THR A 151 -17.14 -4.96 -2.37
N LYS A 152 -18.16 -5.20 -3.20
CA LYS A 152 -19.36 -5.90 -2.79
C LYS A 152 -19.05 -7.35 -2.44
N GLN A 153 -19.42 -7.77 -1.24
CA GLN A 153 -19.17 -9.11 -0.76
C GLN A 153 -20.21 -10.12 -1.30
N GLU A 154 -19.95 -11.41 -1.15
CA GLU A 154 -20.83 -12.49 -1.64
C GLU A 154 -22.27 -12.42 -1.08
N ASP A 155 -22.45 -11.90 0.12
CA ASP A 155 -23.77 -11.68 0.73
C ASP A 155 -24.51 -10.44 0.19
N GLY A 156 -23.90 -9.75 -0.78
CA GLY A 156 -24.45 -8.57 -1.43
C GLY A 156 -24.26 -7.27 -0.65
N LYS A 157 -23.46 -7.25 0.41
CA LYS A 157 -23.26 -6.14 1.33
C LYS A 157 -21.91 -5.46 1.16
N TYR A 158 -21.76 -4.29 1.80
CA TYR A 158 -20.56 -3.47 1.83
C TYR A 158 -20.00 -3.39 3.25
N TYR A 159 -18.70 -3.68 3.40
CA TYR A 159 -18.01 -3.75 4.69
C TYR A 159 -16.82 -2.78 4.77
N ALA A 160 -16.60 -2.02 3.75
CA ALA A 160 -15.53 -1.03 3.67
C ALA A 160 -16.02 0.21 2.93
N LEU A 161 -15.47 1.38 3.25
CA LEU A 161 -15.54 2.59 2.45
C LEU A 161 -14.39 2.55 1.44
N PRO A 162 -14.61 2.25 0.14
CA PRO A 162 -13.58 2.41 -0.88
C PRO A 162 -13.14 3.86 -0.93
N PHE A 163 -11.83 4.13 -0.76
CA PHE A 163 -11.36 5.50 -0.61
C PHE A 163 -10.45 5.95 -1.75
N SER A 164 -9.55 5.07 -2.19
CA SER A 164 -8.69 5.33 -3.34
C SER A 164 -8.50 4.09 -4.21
N ARG A 165 -8.11 4.32 -5.46
CA ARG A 165 -7.68 3.29 -6.40
C ARG A 165 -6.17 3.33 -6.53
N ASN A 166 -5.58 2.17 -6.80
CA ASN A 166 -4.21 2.09 -7.28
C ASN A 166 -4.20 1.64 -8.74
N TYR A 167 -3.05 1.81 -9.37
CA TYR A 167 -2.74 1.24 -10.67
C TYR A 167 -1.22 1.05 -10.82
N MET A 168 -0.82 0.14 -11.67
CA MET A 168 0.57 -0.01 -12.10
C MET A 168 0.78 0.68 -13.45
N GLY A 169 1.97 1.24 -13.66
CA GLY A 169 2.30 1.88 -14.93
C GLY A 169 3.78 2.14 -15.09
N VAL A 170 4.12 2.71 -16.22
CA VAL A 170 5.46 3.21 -16.52
C VAL A 170 5.46 4.70 -16.25
N TRP A 171 6.00 5.10 -15.12
CA TRP A 171 6.22 6.50 -14.76
C TRP A 171 7.42 7.03 -15.53
N TYR A 172 7.35 8.23 -16.07
CA TYR A 172 8.41 8.80 -16.88
C TYR A 172 8.66 10.27 -16.58
N ASN A 173 9.91 10.67 -16.74
CA ASN A 173 10.30 12.07 -16.67
C ASN A 173 10.00 12.76 -17.99
N MET A 174 8.99 13.63 -18.00
CA MET A 174 8.54 14.33 -19.21
C MET A 174 9.62 15.23 -19.80
N GLU A 175 10.51 15.82 -18.99
CA GLU A 175 11.60 16.67 -19.47
C GLU A 175 12.65 15.85 -20.24
N ILE A 176 13.01 14.65 -19.73
CA ILE A 176 13.91 13.74 -20.47
C ILE A 176 13.29 13.34 -21.81
N PHE A 177 11.99 13.08 -21.86
CA PHE A 177 11.31 12.74 -23.11
C PHE A 177 11.32 13.92 -24.09
N GLU A 178 11.01 15.14 -23.61
CA GLU A 178 11.02 16.36 -24.43
C GLU A 178 12.41 16.68 -24.96
N GLU A 179 13.44 16.66 -24.12
CA GLU A 179 14.84 16.90 -24.50
C GLU A 179 15.36 15.91 -25.55
N ASN A 180 14.82 14.68 -25.54
CA ASN A 180 15.21 13.64 -26.47
C ASN A 180 14.26 13.50 -27.67
N ASN A 181 13.23 14.36 -27.79
CA ASN A 181 12.20 14.32 -28.82
C ASN A 181 11.51 12.93 -28.89
N LEU A 182 11.17 12.37 -27.72
CA LEU A 182 10.48 11.09 -27.61
C LEU A 182 8.99 11.32 -27.37
N GLU A 183 8.18 10.49 -27.99
CA GLU A 183 6.75 10.42 -27.73
C GLU A 183 6.44 9.27 -26.75
N VAL A 184 5.31 9.37 -26.03
CA VAL A 184 4.85 8.29 -25.15
C VAL A 184 4.48 7.08 -26.01
N PRO A 185 5.11 5.91 -25.79
CA PRO A 185 4.89 4.72 -26.60
C PRO A 185 3.50 4.11 -26.34
N LYS A 186 2.85 3.65 -27.40
CA LYS A 186 1.52 3.03 -27.39
C LYS A 186 1.57 1.53 -27.66
N THR A 187 2.71 1.04 -28.16
CA THR A 187 2.95 -0.36 -28.48
C THR A 187 4.28 -0.83 -27.89
N TRP A 188 4.44 -2.12 -27.72
CA TRP A 188 5.70 -2.72 -27.25
C TRP A 188 6.89 -2.36 -28.18
N GLU A 189 6.69 -2.36 -29.47
CA GLU A 189 7.73 -1.97 -30.43
C GLU A 189 8.17 -0.52 -30.22
N GLU A 190 7.23 0.41 -30.07
CA GLU A 190 7.53 1.82 -29.76
C GLU A 190 8.25 1.97 -28.44
N PHE A 191 7.87 1.20 -27.39
CA PHE A 191 8.54 1.20 -26.09
C PHE A 191 10.01 0.78 -26.22
N VAL A 192 10.28 -0.31 -26.93
CA VAL A 192 11.66 -0.78 -27.20
C VAL A 192 12.45 0.27 -27.98
N ASN A 193 11.82 0.94 -28.96
CA ASN A 193 12.46 2.02 -29.72
C ASN A 193 12.82 3.22 -28.81
N VAL A 194 11.94 3.62 -27.88
CA VAL A 194 12.23 4.65 -26.86
C VAL A 194 13.41 4.24 -26.01
N CYS A 195 13.45 3.01 -25.50
CA CYS A 195 14.55 2.50 -24.69
C CYS A 195 15.89 2.52 -25.46
N ASN A 196 15.89 2.10 -26.74
CA ASN A 196 17.08 2.15 -27.59
C ASN A 196 17.59 3.58 -27.79
N ALA A 197 16.67 4.52 -28.11
CA ALA A 197 17.04 5.92 -28.32
C ALA A 197 17.65 6.57 -27.06
N LEU A 198 17.14 6.23 -25.87
CA LEU A 198 17.70 6.68 -24.59
C LEU A 198 19.10 6.09 -24.35
N LYS A 199 19.28 4.77 -24.56
CA LYS A 199 20.59 4.10 -24.43
C LYS A 199 21.66 4.70 -25.38
N GLU A 200 21.30 5.00 -26.60
CA GLU A 200 22.22 5.63 -27.56
C GLU A 200 22.73 7.00 -27.10
N LYS A 201 21.94 7.69 -26.28
CA LYS A 201 22.28 8.99 -25.69
C LYS A 201 22.91 8.88 -24.30
N GLY A 202 23.16 7.65 -23.83
CA GLY A 202 23.79 7.39 -22.53
C GLY A 202 22.85 7.61 -21.34
N VAL A 203 21.54 7.65 -21.59
CA VAL A 203 20.52 7.72 -20.53
C VAL A 203 20.06 6.31 -20.18
N THR A 204 20.04 5.95 -18.90
CA THR A 204 19.45 4.69 -18.45
C THR A 204 17.95 4.73 -18.66
N PRO A 205 17.38 3.84 -19.52
CA PRO A 205 15.98 3.96 -19.88
C PRO A 205 15.03 3.69 -18.71
N LEU A 206 15.30 2.67 -17.88
CA LEU A 206 14.36 2.14 -16.92
C LEU A 206 15.00 1.96 -15.54
N GLY A 207 14.34 2.45 -14.49
CA GLY A 207 14.64 2.11 -13.11
C GLY A 207 13.79 0.91 -12.68
N LEU A 208 14.45 -0.18 -12.25
CA LEU A 208 13.80 -1.34 -11.61
C LEU A 208 14.42 -1.57 -10.24
N HIS A 209 13.64 -2.17 -9.34
CA HIS A 209 14.01 -2.44 -7.96
C HIS A 209 13.63 -3.88 -7.59
N GLY A 210 14.61 -4.69 -7.28
CA GLY A 210 14.45 -6.12 -7.08
C GLY A 210 14.92 -6.63 -5.73
N LYS A 211 15.30 -5.74 -4.80
CA LYS A 211 15.75 -6.14 -3.46
C LYS A 211 14.64 -6.79 -2.63
N ASP A 212 13.41 -6.31 -2.78
CA ASP A 212 12.23 -6.80 -2.09
C ASP A 212 11.41 -7.70 -3.03
N PRO A 213 11.17 -8.99 -2.69
CA PRO A 213 10.36 -9.89 -3.51
C PRO A 213 8.94 -9.36 -3.76
N GLY A 214 8.32 -8.70 -2.77
CA GLY A 214 6.99 -8.12 -2.93
C GLY A 214 6.95 -7.06 -4.03
N ARG A 215 7.99 -6.25 -4.14
CA ARG A 215 8.09 -5.23 -5.20
C ARG A 215 8.41 -5.83 -6.57
N VAL A 216 9.22 -6.90 -6.62
CA VAL A 216 9.38 -7.71 -7.86
C VAL A 216 8.04 -8.29 -8.28
N GLY A 217 7.26 -8.79 -7.31
CA GLY A 217 5.92 -9.32 -7.53
C GLY A 217 4.95 -8.32 -8.14
N HIS A 218 5.02 -7.05 -7.77
CA HIS A 218 4.21 -6.01 -8.40
C HIS A 218 4.58 -5.84 -9.90
N THR A 219 5.88 -5.83 -10.21
CA THR A 219 6.34 -5.80 -11.62
C THR A 219 5.93 -7.08 -12.36
N PHE A 220 6.03 -8.24 -11.72
CA PHE A 220 5.56 -9.52 -12.28
C PHE A 220 4.07 -9.46 -12.63
N GLN A 221 3.21 -9.07 -11.71
CA GLN A 221 1.77 -8.95 -11.98
C GLN A 221 1.49 -7.95 -13.10
N CYS A 222 2.17 -6.79 -13.09
CA CYS A 222 2.06 -5.80 -14.16
C CYS A 222 2.43 -6.39 -15.53
N CYS A 223 3.54 -7.12 -15.61
CA CYS A 223 3.96 -7.78 -16.84
C CYS A 223 3.00 -8.88 -17.28
N THR A 224 2.46 -9.67 -16.33
CA THR A 224 1.49 -10.72 -16.63
C THR A 224 0.27 -10.11 -17.31
N VAL A 225 -0.40 -9.15 -16.67
CA VAL A 225 -1.64 -8.57 -17.25
C VAL A 225 -1.38 -7.73 -18.51
N ALA A 226 -0.20 -7.12 -18.65
CA ALA A 226 0.15 -6.34 -19.82
C ALA A 226 0.47 -7.20 -21.05
N PHE A 227 1.13 -8.34 -20.86
CA PHE A 227 1.68 -9.13 -21.97
C PHE A 227 0.93 -10.42 -22.23
N ASP A 228 0.18 -10.93 -21.25
CA ASP A 228 -0.63 -12.13 -21.33
C ASP A 228 -2.02 -11.88 -20.75
N PRO A 229 -3.01 -11.54 -21.57
CA PRO A 229 -4.37 -11.28 -21.08
C PRO A 229 -5.03 -12.44 -20.32
N GLU A 230 -4.60 -13.68 -20.57
CA GLU A 230 -5.10 -14.90 -19.92
C GLU A 230 -4.19 -15.38 -18.78
N GLY A 231 -3.08 -14.68 -18.51
CA GLY A 231 -2.04 -15.13 -17.59
C GLY A 231 -2.52 -15.32 -16.15
N VAL A 232 -3.45 -14.48 -15.67
CA VAL A 232 -4.05 -14.66 -14.33
C VAL A 232 -4.89 -15.93 -14.29
N GLU A 233 -5.72 -16.18 -15.30
CA GLU A 233 -6.53 -17.39 -15.42
C GLU A 233 -5.65 -18.67 -15.54
N THR A 234 -4.51 -18.56 -16.22
CA THR A 234 -3.53 -19.66 -16.31
C THR A 234 -2.99 -20.03 -14.90
N ILE A 235 -2.67 -19.02 -14.06
CA ILE A 235 -2.26 -19.26 -12.66
C ILE A 235 -3.42 -19.88 -11.86
N GLU A 236 -4.64 -19.35 -11.97
CA GLU A 236 -5.82 -19.87 -11.28
C GLU A 236 -6.06 -21.35 -11.60
N LYS A 237 -5.95 -21.73 -12.89
CA LYS A 237 -6.05 -23.14 -13.34
C LYS A 237 -4.92 -24.00 -12.75
N ALA A 238 -3.71 -23.48 -12.69
CA ALA A 238 -2.59 -24.20 -12.09
C ALA A 238 -2.82 -24.42 -10.58
N VAL A 239 -3.31 -23.39 -9.86
CA VAL A 239 -3.68 -23.49 -8.43
C VAL A 239 -4.80 -24.51 -8.20
N ALA A 240 -5.80 -24.55 -9.09
CA ALA A 240 -6.89 -25.54 -9.05
C ALA A 240 -6.45 -26.97 -9.45
N GLY A 241 -5.23 -27.16 -9.95
CA GLY A 241 -4.73 -28.44 -10.48
C GLY A 241 -5.32 -28.80 -11.85
N GLU A 242 -5.91 -27.82 -12.56
CA GLU A 242 -6.58 -27.99 -13.86
C GLU A 242 -5.69 -27.58 -15.05
N GLY A 243 -4.51 -27.02 -14.77
CA GLY A 243 -3.57 -26.53 -15.79
C GLY A 243 -2.14 -26.48 -15.29
N LYS A 244 -1.28 -25.91 -16.12
CA LYS A 244 0.13 -25.65 -15.81
C LYS A 244 0.58 -24.37 -16.48
N ILE A 245 1.53 -23.69 -15.87
CA ILE A 245 2.25 -22.54 -16.44
C ILE A 245 3.34 -23.01 -17.40
N GLU A 246 3.99 -24.17 -17.07
CA GLU A 246 4.98 -24.79 -17.93
C GLU A 246 4.39 -25.14 -19.29
N GLY A 247 4.93 -24.56 -20.36
CA GLY A 247 4.47 -24.74 -21.74
C GLY A 247 3.35 -23.80 -22.18
N ASP A 248 2.92 -22.86 -21.34
CA ASP A 248 2.03 -21.77 -21.76
C ASP A 248 2.79 -20.72 -22.56
N GLU A 249 2.40 -20.51 -23.82
CA GLU A 249 3.09 -19.61 -24.74
C GLU A 249 2.88 -18.12 -24.40
N GLY A 250 1.71 -17.75 -23.84
CA GLY A 250 1.43 -16.40 -23.38
C GLY A 250 2.35 -16.03 -22.22
N PHE A 251 2.41 -16.90 -21.23
CA PHE A 251 3.27 -16.74 -20.06
C PHE A 251 4.76 -16.72 -20.41
N LYS A 252 5.18 -17.58 -21.36
CA LYS A 252 6.54 -17.58 -21.89
C LYS A 252 6.89 -16.23 -22.54
N LYS A 253 6.00 -15.71 -23.39
CA LYS A 253 6.16 -14.40 -24.01
C LYS A 253 6.26 -13.27 -22.98
N ALA A 254 5.40 -13.31 -21.93
CA ALA A 254 5.45 -12.34 -20.84
C ALA A 254 6.80 -12.39 -20.10
N ALA A 255 7.33 -13.58 -19.82
CA ALA A 255 8.63 -13.77 -19.19
C ALA A 255 9.79 -13.24 -20.08
N GLU A 256 9.76 -13.50 -21.38
CA GLU A 256 10.74 -12.98 -22.34
C GLU A 256 10.74 -11.45 -22.40
N LYS A 257 9.55 -10.83 -22.41
CA LYS A 257 9.41 -9.38 -22.36
C LYS A 257 9.90 -8.81 -21.02
N MET A 258 9.68 -9.51 -19.92
CA MET A 258 10.22 -9.11 -18.61
C MET A 258 11.77 -9.11 -18.61
N LEU A 259 12.42 -10.09 -19.22
CA LEU A 259 13.89 -10.07 -19.42
C LEU A 259 14.33 -8.88 -20.26
N THR A 260 13.56 -8.50 -21.28
CA THR A 260 13.83 -7.31 -22.09
C THR A 260 13.79 -6.04 -21.24
N LEU A 261 12.84 -5.91 -20.29
CA LEU A 261 12.80 -4.79 -19.35
C LEU A 261 14.08 -4.73 -18.50
N LEU A 262 14.55 -5.89 -18.01
CA LEU A 262 15.81 -5.98 -17.24
C LEU A 262 17.03 -5.54 -18.07
N ASP A 263 17.08 -5.83 -19.37
CA ASP A 263 18.18 -5.43 -20.24
C ASP A 263 18.23 -3.92 -20.52
N TYR A 264 17.11 -3.22 -20.28
CA TYR A 264 17.02 -1.75 -20.35
C TYR A 264 17.10 -1.07 -18.99
N SER A 265 17.20 -1.84 -17.90
CA SER A 265 17.20 -1.29 -16.55
C SER A 265 18.61 -0.98 -16.01
N ASN A 266 18.63 -0.40 -14.82
CA ASN A 266 19.83 -0.18 -14.04
C ASN A 266 20.56 -1.51 -13.70
N GLU A 267 21.90 -1.49 -13.69
CA GLU A 267 22.72 -2.68 -13.46
C GLU A 267 22.56 -3.28 -12.06
N ASP A 268 22.19 -2.46 -11.08
CA ASP A 268 22.00 -2.84 -9.67
C ASP A 268 20.54 -3.16 -9.30
N ALA A 269 19.68 -3.39 -10.29
CA ALA A 269 18.24 -3.61 -10.08
C ALA A 269 17.92 -4.62 -8.96
N LEU A 270 18.64 -5.75 -8.87
CA LEU A 270 18.44 -6.78 -7.84
C LEU A 270 18.87 -6.34 -6.42
N ALA A 271 19.71 -5.33 -6.30
CA ALA A 271 20.20 -4.85 -5.02
C ALA A 271 19.47 -3.57 -4.54
N LEU A 272 18.77 -2.91 -5.46
CA LEU A 272 18.14 -1.62 -5.22
C LEU A 272 16.78 -1.78 -4.52
N SER A 273 16.57 -1.02 -3.45
CA SER A 273 15.25 -0.89 -2.84
C SER A 273 14.35 0.02 -3.68
N ASP A 274 13.04 -0.10 -3.49
CA ASP A 274 12.05 0.77 -4.11
C ASP A 274 12.31 2.25 -3.79
N MET A 275 12.52 2.60 -2.52
CA MET A 275 12.81 3.97 -2.09
C MET A 275 14.03 4.57 -2.81
N GLN A 276 15.14 3.80 -2.90
CA GLN A 276 16.33 4.24 -3.63
C GLN A 276 16.06 4.40 -5.12
N CYS A 277 15.27 3.50 -5.72
CA CYS A 277 14.87 3.59 -7.12
C CYS A 277 14.04 4.87 -7.37
N TYR A 278 13.08 5.17 -6.50
CA TYR A 278 12.25 6.38 -6.63
C TYR A 278 13.05 7.67 -6.48
N GLU A 279 13.99 7.72 -5.52
CA GLU A 279 14.92 8.85 -5.38
C GLU A 279 15.81 9.02 -6.61
N ASN A 280 16.38 7.93 -7.14
CA ASN A 280 17.21 7.96 -8.33
C ASN A 280 16.44 8.42 -9.57
N PHE A 281 15.19 7.92 -9.74
CA PHE A 281 14.30 8.34 -10.81
C PHE A 281 13.93 9.83 -10.67
N ALA A 282 13.55 10.28 -9.49
CA ALA A 282 13.22 11.67 -9.22
C ALA A 282 14.37 12.63 -9.54
N ASN A 283 15.63 12.16 -9.35
CA ASN A 283 16.85 12.89 -9.68
C ASN A 283 17.32 12.70 -11.13
N GLY A 284 16.53 12.09 -12.00
CA GLY A 284 16.80 11.96 -13.43
C GLY A 284 17.87 10.91 -13.79
N GLN A 285 18.23 9.98 -12.89
CA GLN A 285 19.17 8.90 -13.20
C GLN A 285 18.56 7.86 -14.15
N TYR A 286 17.25 7.76 -14.18
CA TYR A 286 16.46 6.93 -15.08
C TYR A 286 15.41 7.78 -15.79
N ALA A 287 15.14 7.46 -17.05
CA ALA A 287 14.08 8.14 -17.79
C ALA A 287 12.68 7.68 -17.40
N MET A 288 12.55 6.41 -16.99
CA MET A 288 11.31 5.75 -16.65
C MET A 288 11.48 4.87 -15.40
N CYS A 289 10.35 4.55 -14.73
CA CYS A 289 10.28 3.60 -13.61
C CYS A 289 8.95 2.83 -13.68
N ILE A 290 8.99 1.49 -13.59
CA ILE A 290 7.76 0.67 -13.51
C ILE A 290 7.38 0.53 -12.04
N THR A 291 6.26 1.14 -11.67
CA THR A 291 5.75 1.08 -10.28
C THR A 291 4.27 1.49 -10.24
N GLY A 292 3.66 1.37 -9.05
CA GLY A 292 2.29 1.76 -8.81
C GLY A 292 2.11 3.25 -8.49
N SER A 293 0.86 3.70 -8.55
CA SER A 293 0.45 5.07 -8.19
C SER A 293 0.89 5.47 -6.78
N TYR A 294 1.03 4.51 -5.87
CA TYR A 294 1.50 4.72 -4.50
C TYR A 294 2.93 5.30 -4.42
N ALA A 295 3.76 5.13 -5.46
CA ALA A 295 5.12 5.67 -5.49
C ALA A 295 5.17 7.17 -5.80
N ARG A 296 4.11 7.74 -6.44
CA ARG A 296 4.08 9.13 -6.91
C ARG A 296 4.40 10.13 -5.79
N GLY A 297 3.75 9.98 -4.64
CA GLY A 297 3.97 10.88 -3.52
C GLY A 297 5.43 10.89 -3.07
N THR A 298 6.05 9.72 -2.95
CA THR A 298 7.47 9.57 -2.59
C THR A 298 8.39 10.19 -3.64
N ILE A 299 8.11 9.98 -4.93
CA ILE A 299 8.87 10.57 -6.04
C ILE A 299 8.78 12.10 -5.97
N MET A 300 7.59 12.66 -5.74
CA MET A 300 7.38 14.11 -5.67
C MET A 300 7.94 14.75 -4.39
N ILE A 301 8.07 14.02 -3.29
CA ILE A 301 8.80 14.47 -2.10
C ILE A 301 10.30 14.58 -2.41
N ALA A 302 10.86 13.62 -3.15
CA ALA A 302 12.27 13.65 -3.54
C ALA A 302 12.59 14.78 -4.53
N ASN A 303 11.68 15.10 -5.46
CA ASN A 303 11.82 16.21 -6.40
C ASN A 303 10.45 16.84 -6.72
N PRO A 304 10.06 17.91 -6.00
CA PRO A 304 8.76 18.57 -6.19
C PRO A 304 8.57 19.25 -7.56
N ASP A 305 9.65 19.54 -8.25
CA ASP A 305 9.63 20.24 -9.55
C ASP A 305 9.60 19.26 -10.74
N LEU A 306 9.67 17.95 -10.49
CA LEU A 306 9.68 16.92 -11.53
C LEU A 306 8.37 16.95 -12.34
N LYS A 307 8.47 17.11 -13.64
CA LYS A 307 7.35 16.91 -14.56
C LYS A 307 7.16 15.43 -14.81
N LEU A 308 6.19 14.87 -14.09
CA LEU A 308 5.94 13.44 -14.01
C LEU A 308 4.73 13.07 -14.86
N GLY A 309 4.88 12.06 -15.72
CA GLY A 309 3.78 11.44 -16.44
C GLY A 309 3.77 9.93 -16.21
N VAL A 310 2.65 9.27 -16.58
CA VAL A 310 2.52 7.82 -16.53
C VAL A 310 1.76 7.30 -17.74
N PHE A 311 2.15 6.16 -18.24
CA PHE A 311 1.45 5.42 -19.28
C PHE A 311 1.40 3.93 -18.93
N PRO A 312 0.40 3.17 -19.44
CA PRO A 312 0.34 1.73 -19.21
C PRO A 312 1.53 1.04 -19.86
N LEU A 313 2.07 -0.02 -19.23
CA LEU A 313 3.08 -0.85 -19.88
C LEU A 313 2.48 -1.44 -21.16
N PRO A 314 2.97 -1.01 -22.37
CA PRO A 314 2.23 -1.29 -23.59
C PRO A 314 2.43 -2.74 -24.06
N ASN A 315 1.35 -3.34 -24.57
CA ASN A 315 1.41 -4.59 -25.29
C ASN A 315 1.67 -4.34 -26.80
N ASP A 316 1.52 -5.37 -27.62
CA ASP A 316 1.80 -5.28 -29.06
C ASP A 316 0.87 -4.28 -29.76
N THR A 317 -0.35 -4.09 -29.25
CA THR A 317 -1.31 -3.06 -29.70
C THR A 317 -1.96 -2.34 -28.52
N ARG A 318 -2.55 -1.17 -28.79
CA ARG A 318 -3.29 -0.40 -27.76
C ARG A 318 -4.51 -1.16 -27.24
N GLU A 319 -5.20 -1.88 -28.12
CA GLU A 319 -6.41 -2.63 -27.79
C GLU A 319 -6.12 -3.82 -26.86
N THR A 320 -4.91 -4.37 -26.90
CA THR A 320 -4.48 -5.48 -26.03
C THR A 320 -3.71 -5.01 -24.81
N THR A 321 -3.54 -3.70 -24.65
CA THR A 321 -2.88 -3.13 -23.47
C THR A 321 -3.84 -3.11 -22.30
N ASN A 322 -3.46 -3.76 -21.22
CA ASN A 322 -4.17 -3.74 -19.93
C ASN A 322 -3.24 -3.30 -18.82
N THR A 323 -3.79 -2.87 -17.70
CA THR A 323 -3.00 -2.58 -16.50
C THR A 323 -3.61 -3.20 -15.26
N LEU A 324 -2.80 -3.37 -14.22
CA LEU A 324 -3.31 -3.63 -12.88
C LEU A 324 -3.95 -2.37 -12.32
N SER A 325 -5.17 -2.50 -11.86
CA SER A 325 -5.85 -1.45 -11.09
C SER A 325 -6.88 -2.10 -10.19
N GLY A 326 -6.93 -1.67 -8.94
CA GLY A 326 -7.86 -2.18 -7.96
C GLY A 326 -8.20 -1.13 -6.92
N ILE A 327 -9.09 -1.48 -6.00
CA ILE A 327 -9.32 -0.67 -4.81
C ILE A 327 -8.09 -0.79 -3.92
N ASP A 328 -7.50 0.35 -3.59
CA ASP A 328 -6.41 0.45 -2.62
C ASP A 328 -6.96 0.27 -1.19
N ALA A 329 -6.20 0.57 -0.18
CA ALA A 329 -6.68 0.43 1.19
C ALA A 329 -7.99 1.20 1.39
N ALA A 330 -9.07 0.47 1.64
CA ALA A 330 -10.36 1.02 2.00
C ALA A 330 -10.48 1.13 3.52
N VAL A 331 -11.39 1.96 4.03
CA VAL A 331 -11.55 2.19 5.47
C VAL A 331 -12.70 1.35 6.03
N CYS A 332 -12.41 0.62 7.10
CA CYS A 332 -13.28 -0.33 7.75
C CYS A 332 -13.52 0.02 9.22
N ILE A 333 -14.62 -0.48 9.77
CA ILE A 333 -14.94 -0.39 11.20
C ILE A 333 -14.98 -1.81 11.79
N SER A 334 -14.47 -1.98 13.00
CA SER A 334 -14.56 -3.24 13.73
C SER A 334 -16.00 -3.56 14.12
N ALA A 335 -16.49 -4.75 13.76
CA ALA A 335 -17.78 -5.23 14.26
C ALA A 335 -17.78 -5.46 15.78
N LYS A 336 -16.59 -5.53 16.41
CA LYS A 336 -16.41 -5.75 17.86
C LYS A 336 -16.37 -4.45 18.66
N ALA A 337 -16.31 -3.30 18.00
CA ALA A 337 -16.37 -2.00 18.66
C ALA A 337 -17.72 -1.81 19.38
N SER A 338 -17.72 -1.05 20.46
CA SER A 338 -18.94 -0.65 21.16
C SER A 338 -19.83 0.23 20.27
N GLU A 339 -21.09 0.37 20.61
CA GLU A 339 -22.02 1.20 19.82
C GLU A 339 -21.60 2.69 19.83
N GLU A 340 -20.99 3.17 20.92
CA GLU A 340 -20.44 4.53 21.02
C GLU A 340 -19.24 4.72 20.07
N GLU A 341 -18.30 3.76 20.08
CA GLU A 341 -17.15 3.76 19.16
C GLU A 341 -17.58 3.66 17.69
N LYS A 342 -18.55 2.80 17.38
CA LYS A 342 -19.13 2.70 16.03
C LYS A 342 -19.77 4.02 15.59
N ALA A 343 -20.55 4.67 16.47
CA ALA A 343 -21.17 5.95 16.16
C ALA A 343 -20.11 7.04 15.83
N GLY A 344 -19.03 7.08 16.61
CA GLY A 344 -17.89 7.97 16.34
C GLY A 344 -17.17 7.63 15.03
N ALA A 345 -16.96 6.34 14.77
CA ALA A 345 -16.33 5.85 13.55
C ALA A 345 -17.16 6.15 12.30
N TYR A 346 -18.50 6.00 12.36
CA TYR A 346 -19.38 6.39 11.24
C TYR A 346 -19.26 7.88 10.91
N ARG A 347 -19.21 8.77 11.92
CA ARG A 347 -18.99 10.21 11.70
C ARG A 347 -17.65 10.48 10.99
N PHE A 348 -16.62 9.73 11.34
CA PHE A 348 -15.33 9.86 10.67
C PHE A 348 -15.36 9.35 9.22
N LEU A 349 -16.00 8.20 8.95
CA LEU A 349 -16.15 7.69 7.59
C LEU A 349 -17.04 8.62 6.72
N GLU A 350 -18.11 9.17 7.27
CA GLU A 350 -18.92 10.19 6.60
C GLU A 350 -18.09 11.43 6.26
N PHE A 351 -17.20 11.86 7.16
CA PHE A 351 -16.29 12.97 6.91
C PHE A 351 -15.24 12.64 5.83
N LEU A 352 -14.67 11.43 5.83
CA LEU A 352 -13.78 10.93 4.80
C LEU A 352 -14.45 10.93 3.42
N ALA A 353 -15.71 10.54 3.35
CA ALA A 353 -16.48 10.42 2.11
C ALA A 353 -16.94 11.78 1.53
N GLN A 354 -16.66 12.91 2.18
CA GLN A 354 -16.91 14.22 1.57
C GLN A 354 -15.83 14.54 0.53
N PRO A 355 -16.19 15.00 -0.69
CA PRO A 355 -15.23 15.27 -1.75
C PRO A 355 -14.09 16.22 -1.35
N GLU A 356 -14.39 17.27 -0.59
CA GLU A 356 -13.40 18.25 -0.13
C GLU A 356 -12.42 17.70 0.92
N ASN A 357 -12.76 16.60 1.59
CA ASN A 357 -11.88 15.92 2.53
C ASN A 357 -11.08 14.83 1.81
N ALA A 358 -11.72 14.04 0.96
CA ALA A 358 -11.05 13.06 0.11
C ALA A 358 -10.03 13.71 -0.84
N GLN A 359 -10.28 14.95 -1.28
CA GLN A 359 -9.34 15.72 -2.10
C GLN A 359 -8.01 15.93 -1.38
N LEU A 360 -7.98 16.10 -0.04
CA LEU A 360 -6.74 16.27 0.73
C LEU A 360 -5.82 15.04 0.60
N PHE A 361 -6.41 13.84 0.58
CA PHE A 361 -5.66 12.61 0.38
C PHE A 361 -5.17 12.47 -1.07
N CYS A 362 -6.04 12.72 -2.03
CA CYS A 362 -5.71 12.69 -3.46
C CYS A 362 -4.57 13.69 -3.79
N ASP A 363 -4.62 14.90 -3.25
CA ASP A 363 -3.60 15.93 -3.46
C ASP A 363 -2.24 15.53 -2.84
N ALA A 364 -2.25 14.85 -1.70
CA ALA A 364 -1.03 14.44 -1.00
C ALA A 364 -0.40 13.17 -1.62
N GLU A 365 -1.18 12.13 -1.78
CA GLU A 365 -0.70 10.81 -2.21
C GLU A 365 -0.67 10.68 -3.73
N GLY A 366 -1.63 11.30 -4.43
CA GLY A 366 -1.72 11.27 -5.89
C GLY A 366 -2.36 10.02 -6.46
N ALA A 367 -3.10 9.25 -5.65
CA ALA A 367 -3.94 8.18 -6.14
C ALA A 367 -5.30 8.70 -6.59
N PRO A 368 -5.93 8.08 -7.61
CA PRO A 368 -7.31 8.37 -7.97
C PRO A 368 -8.24 8.06 -6.80
N SER A 369 -9.17 8.97 -6.52
CA SER A 369 -10.16 8.76 -5.46
C SER A 369 -11.30 7.87 -5.92
N CYS A 370 -11.87 7.10 -4.98
CA CYS A 370 -13.16 6.43 -5.19
C CYS A 370 -14.35 7.34 -4.81
N ILE A 371 -14.08 8.53 -4.28
CA ILE A 371 -15.13 9.48 -3.87
C ILE A 371 -15.49 10.38 -5.06
N THR A 372 -16.77 10.38 -5.41
CA THR A 372 -17.32 11.18 -6.51
C THR A 372 -17.07 12.66 -6.28
N GLY A 373 -16.63 13.38 -7.33
CA GLY A 373 -16.37 14.82 -7.27
C GLY A 373 -14.94 15.21 -6.88
N VAL A 374 -14.10 14.25 -6.50
CA VAL A 374 -12.64 14.48 -6.34
C VAL A 374 -12.00 14.57 -7.72
N VAL A 375 -11.12 15.55 -7.90
CA VAL A 375 -10.45 15.79 -9.19
C VAL A 375 -8.96 15.54 -9.05
N HIS A 376 -8.45 14.63 -9.87
CA HIS A 376 -7.01 14.42 -10.00
C HIS A 376 -6.41 15.57 -10.85
N LYS A 377 -5.58 16.40 -10.23
CA LYS A 377 -5.07 17.66 -10.84
C LYS A 377 -3.89 17.47 -11.78
N ASP A 378 -3.27 16.29 -11.75
CA ASP A 378 -2.06 15.99 -12.52
C ASP A 378 -2.45 15.55 -13.94
N GLU A 379 -2.12 16.38 -14.94
CA GLU A 379 -2.40 16.08 -16.34
C GLU A 379 -1.56 14.88 -16.85
N GLY A 380 -0.41 14.61 -16.24
CA GLY A 380 0.48 13.50 -16.62
C GLY A 380 -0.11 12.12 -16.35
N VAL A 381 -1.18 12.00 -15.54
CA VAL A 381 -1.84 10.72 -15.26
C VAL A 381 -3.09 10.46 -16.10
N GLN A 382 -3.59 11.45 -16.84
CA GLN A 382 -4.83 11.32 -17.62
C GLN A 382 -4.85 10.12 -18.57
N PRO A 383 -3.77 9.77 -19.30
CA PRO A 383 -3.76 8.59 -20.17
C PRO A 383 -4.03 7.27 -19.44
N MET A 384 -3.60 7.19 -18.17
CA MET A 384 -3.86 6.02 -17.32
C MET A 384 -5.31 6.01 -16.81
N LEU A 385 -5.85 7.16 -16.41
CA LEU A 385 -7.23 7.26 -15.95
C LEU A 385 -8.23 6.95 -17.06
N GLU A 386 -7.93 7.34 -18.30
CA GLU A 386 -8.72 6.97 -19.49
C GLU A 386 -8.72 5.44 -19.69
N LEU A 387 -7.55 4.78 -19.61
CA LEU A 387 -7.46 3.33 -19.74
C LEU A 387 -8.29 2.61 -18.66
N ILE A 388 -8.23 3.10 -17.43
CA ILE A 388 -9.01 2.55 -16.30
C ILE A 388 -10.52 2.75 -16.56
N SER A 389 -10.91 3.93 -17.04
CA SER A 389 -12.30 4.26 -17.37
C SER A 389 -12.84 3.39 -18.53
N ASP A 390 -11.99 3.03 -19.49
CA ASP A 390 -12.32 2.14 -20.59
C ASP A 390 -12.45 0.66 -20.18
N GLY A 391 -12.14 0.34 -18.91
CA GLY A 391 -12.24 -1.02 -18.37
C GLY A 391 -11.09 -1.94 -18.80
N GLN A 392 -9.99 -1.41 -19.31
CA GLN A 392 -8.79 -2.18 -19.68
C GLN A 392 -7.91 -2.45 -18.44
N VAL A 393 -8.49 -3.09 -17.43
CA VAL A 393 -7.88 -3.33 -16.14
C VAL A 393 -8.07 -4.76 -15.66
N HIS A 394 -7.13 -5.23 -14.86
CA HIS A 394 -7.25 -6.44 -14.04
C HIS A 394 -7.01 -6.08 -12.58
N ASP A 395 -7.74 -6.71 -11.68
CA ASP A 395 -7.46 -6.59 -10.24
C ASP A 395 -6.19 -7.35 -9.87
N TRP A 396 -5.70 -7.12 -8.67
CA TRP A 396 -4.53 -7.79 -8.12
C TRP A 396 -4.80 -9.30 -7.95
N MET A 397 -3.78 -10.12 -8.20
CA MET A 397 -3.92 -11.59 -8.12
C MET A 397 -4.44 -12.09 -6.76
N ALA A 398 -4.16 -11.37 -5.68
CA ALA A 398 -4.67 -11.70 -4.35
C ALA A 398 -6.20 -11.54 -4.19
N SER A 399 -6.91 -11.06 -5.21
CA SER A 399 -8.38 -11.04 -5.24
C SER A 399 -8.98 -12.42 -5.52
N THR A 400 -8.26 -13.27 -6.25
CA THR A 400 -8.74 -14.60 -6.66
C THR A 400 -7.80 -15.75 -6.26
N ILE A 401 -6.53 -15.43 -5.97
CA ILE A 401 -5.50 -16.41 -5.64
C ILE A 401 -5.05 -16.18 -4.18
N ASP A 402 -4.85 -17.29 -3.44
CA ASP A 402 -4.37 -17.23 -2.05
C ASP A 402 -3.05 -16.44 -1.95
N ASN A 403 -2.96 -15.59 -0.94
CA ASN A 403 -1.83 -14.67 -0.80
C ASN A 403 -0.49 -15.37 -0.54
N ASN A 404 -0.50 -16.58 0.02
CA ASN A 404 0.73 -17.38 0.19
C ASN A 404 1.25 -17.83 -1.17
N VAL A 405 0.36 -18.30 -2.05
CA VAL A 405 0.73 -18.66 -3.45
C VAL A 405 1.28 -17.43 -4.17
N VAL A 406 0.58 -16.30 -4.09
CA VAL A 406 1.02 -15.04 -4.74
C VAL A 406 2.40 -14.63 -4.23
N THR A 407 2.64 -14.72 -2.92
CA THR A 407 3.95 -14.37 -2.30
C THR A 407 5.06 -15.31 -2.76
N ASP A 408 4.79 -16.59 -2.89
CA ASP A 408 5.77 -17.56 -3.37
C ASP A 408 6.12 -17.32 -4.84
N LEU A 409 5.14 -16.99 -5.67
CA LEU A 409 5.39 -16.57 -7.06
C LEU A 409 6.27 -15.32 -7.16
N TYR A 410 6.19 -14.40 -6.21
CA TYR A 410 7.10 -13.25 -6.12
C TYR A 410 8.54 -13.67 -5.87
N ASN A 411 8.75 -14.61 -4.95
CA ASN A 411 10.09 -15.16 -4.65
C ASN A 411 10.67 -15.88 -5.86
N VAL A 412 9.87 -16.70 -6.55
CA VAL A 412 10.27 -17.38 -7.79
C VAL A 412 10.66 -16.37 -8.87
N THR A 413 9.88 -15.29 -9.03
CA THR A 413 10.18 -14.24 -10.01
C THR A 413 11.45 -13.47 -9.66
N GLN A 414 11.73 -13.21 -8.38
CA GLN A 414 13.00 -12.59 -7.97
C GLN A 414 14.18 -13.49 -8.33
N GLY A 415 14.08 -14.81 -8.14
CA GLY A 415 15.06 -15.79 -8.60
C GLY A 415 15.25 -15.73 -10.11
N PHE A 416 14.18 -15.68 -10.87
CA PHE A 416 14.19 -15.57 -12.33
C PHE A 416 14.95 -14.33 -12.84
N TRP A 417 14.82 -13.18 -12.17
CA TRP A 417 15.58 -11.99 -12.56
C TRP A 417 17.09 -12.19 -12.49
N SER A 418 17.55 -13.07 -11.60
CA SER A 418 18.96 -13.44 -11.47
C SER A 418 19.38 -14.52 -12.46
N GLU A 419 18.57 -15.55 -12.62
CA GLU A 419 18.88 -16.75 -13.39
C GLU A 419 18.65 -16.57 -14.89
N LYS A 420 17.68 -15.73 -15.28
CA LYS A 420 17.31 -15.38 -16.65
C LYS A 420 16.99 -16.59 -17.55
N ASN A 421 16.51 -17.68 -16.97
CA ASN A 421 16.12 -18.88 -17.70
C ASN A 421 14.60 -19.03 -17.69
N VAL A 422 13.95 -18.78 -18.83
CA VAL A 422 12.50 -18.76 -18.97
C VAL A 422 11.90 -20.15 -18.71
N ASP A 423 12.44 -21.21 -19.31
CA ASP A 423 11.87 -22.57 -19.17
C ASP A 423 11.95 -23.06 -17.71
N ASP A 424 13.06 -22.82 -17.01
CA ASP A 424 13.20 -23.13 -15.59
C ASP A 424 12.27 -22.28 -14.73
N TYR A 425 12.07 -21.03 -15.08
CA TYR A 425 11.16 -20.12 -14.37
C TYR A 425 9.71 -20.63 -14.39
N LEU A 426 9.17 -20.96 -15.57
CA LEU A 426 7.80 -21.45 -15.71
C LEU A 426 7.61 -22.76 -14.92
N LYS A 427 8.61 -23.66 -14.97
CA LYS A 427 8.60 -24.88 -14.19
C LYS A 427 8.64 -24.63 -12.69
N GLN A 428 9.49 -23.71 -12.21
CA GLN A 428 9.57 -23.34 -10.79
C GLN A 428 8.27 -22.73 -10.29
N MET A 429 7.53 -21.97 -11.12
CA MET A 429 6.20 -21.48 -10.78
C MET A 429 5.23 -22.64 -10.49
N ASP A 430 5.14 -23.63 -11.38
CA ASP A 430 4.28 -24.80 -11.17
C ASP A 430 4.69 -25.60 -9.92
N GLU A 431 5.99 -25.79 -9.69
CA GLU A 431 6.52 -26.49 -8.51
C GLU A 431 6.15 -25.73 -7.22
N SER A 432 6.27 -24.40 -7.23
CA SER A 432 5.90 -23.55 -6.09
C SER A 432 4.41 -23.61 -5.79
N ILE A 433 3.56 -23.49 -6.80
CA ILE A 433 2.10 -23.61 -6.66
C ILE A 433 1.73 -24.97 -6.06
N ALA A 434 2.32 -26.05 -6.58
CA ALA A 434 2.00 -27.41 -6.10
C ALA A 434 2.38 -27.62 -4.62
N ILE A 435 3.45 -27.01 -4.14
CA ILE A 435 3.88 -27.06 -2.73
C ILE A 435 2.89 -26.30 -1.86
N THR A 436 2.64 -25.03 -2.20
CA THR A 436 1.83 -24.12 -1.37
C THR A 436 0.35 -24.52 -1.36
N SER A 437 -0.18 -25.04 -2.47
CA SER A 437 -1.57 -25.51 -2.53
C SER A 437 -1.79 -26.86 -1.79
N ALA A 438 -0.72 -27.55 -1.38
CA ALA A 438 -0.81 -28.81 -0.61
C ALA A 438 -0.78 -28.60 0.92
N GLU A 439 -0.44 -27.39 1.39
CA GLU A 439 -0.44 -26.97 2.80
C GLU A 439 -1.80 -26.42 3.24
#